data_c2e45722ea88522c403bf195cb5b0e57
#
_entry.id   c2e45722ea88522c403bf195cb5b0e57
#
_cell.length_a   1.000
_cell.length_b   1.000
_cell.length_c   1.000
_cell.angle_alpha   90.00
_cell.angle_beta   90.00
_cell.angle_gamma   90.00
#
_symmetry.space_group_name_H-M   'P 1'
#
loop_
_entity.id
_entity.type
_entity.pdbx_description
1 polymer ?
#
loop_
_entity_poly.entity_id
_entity_poly.type
_entity_poly.pdbx_seq_one_letter_code
_entity_poly.pdbx_strand_id
1 'polypeptide(L)'
;MDAIFDYMEKYDYENLFFCQDKALDFKAVIAIHDTTLGPATGGCRMWNQYAGEMEAVEDALRLARGMTYKYAAAGVNLGGGKAVIIGDPRRKDREPVFRVLGKFINRLGGRYITGEDVGTTLTDMAYIRMETEYVVTLPTYLGGAGDIAPMTALGTLRAMQACCNRVYGSDSLKDKRVAVQGLGAVGHNIVEQLQAEGAQLVVT
;
A
#
# COMPACT_ATOMS: atom_id res chain seq x y z
N MET A 1 10.32 16.19 10.58
CA MET A 1 10.43 15.28 11.77
C MET A 1 11.75 15.59 12.44
N ASP A 2 11.75 16.06 13.67
CA ASP A 2 12.98 16.53 14.34
C ASP A 2 13.82 15.38 14.92
N ALA A 3 13.15 14.33 15.48
CA ALA A 3 13.82 13.12 15.94
C ALA A 3 12.97 11.88 15.63
N ILE A 4 13.62 10.81 15.16
CA ILE A 4 12.92 9.57 14.78
C ILE A 4 12.31 8.89 16.02
N PHE A 5 13.08 8.78 17.11
CA PHE A 5 12.59 8.14 18.32
C PHE A 5 11.45 8.88 18.99
N ASP A 6 11.46 10.21 19.00
CA ASP A 6 10.36 11.01 19.54
C ASP A 6 9.05 10.76 18.74
N TYR A 7 9.17 10.61 17.42
CA TYR A 7 8.04 10.28 16.58
C TYR A 7 7.54 8.84 16.81
N MET A 8 8.45 7.89 16.97
CA MET A 8 8.11 6.50 17.28
C MET A 8 7.44 6.38 18.64
N GLU A 9 7.97 7.03 19.68
CA GLU A 9 7.38 7.06 21.02
C GLU A 9 6.00 7.71 21.03
N LYS A 10 5.86 8.86 20.36
CA LYS A 10 4.57 9.59 20.28
C LYS A 10 3.43 8.76 19.70
N TYR A 11 3.72 7.82 18.82
CA TYR A 11 2.71 7.06 18.07
C TYR A 11 2.85 5.54 18.23
N ASP A 12 3.61 5.07 19.21
CA ASP A 12 3.78 3.68 19.60
C ASP A 12 4.28 2.75 18.48
N TYR A 13 5.32 3.16 17.72
CA TYR A 13 5.92 2.30 16.72
C TYR A 13 6.84 1.25 17.32
N GLU A 14 6.74 0.01 16.84
CA GLU A 14 7.59 -1.08 17.31
C GLU A 14 8.98 -1.05 16.67
N ASN A 15 9.08 -0.90 15.34
CA ASN A 15 10.36 -1.01 14.64
C ASN A 15 10.44 -0.10 13.40
N LEU A 16 11.67 0.29 13.10
CA LEU A 16 12.06 0.95 11.86
C LEU A 16 13.37 0.32 11.37
N PHE A 17 13.37 -0.20 10.14
CA PHE A 17 14.51 -0.85 9.53
C PHE A 17 14.97 -0.08 8.30
N PHE A 18 16.27 0.20 8.22
CA PHE A 18 16.90 0.78 7.05
C PHE A 18 17.59 -0.33 6.26
N CYS A 19 17.26 -0.43 4.98
CA CYS A 19 17.76 -1.46 4.08
C CYS A 19 18.55 -0.80 2.95
N GLN A 20 19.77 -1.28 2.70
CA GLN A 20 20.63 -0.75 1.66
C GLN A 20 21.37 -1.87 0.93
N ASP A 21 21.48 -1.72 -0.41
CA ASP A 21 22.43 -2.45 -1.25
C ASP A 21 23.10 -1.47 -2.21
N LYS A 22 24.41 -1.25 -1.99
CA LYS A 22 25.20 -0.27 -2.77
C LYS A 22 25.34 -0.66 -4.24
N ALA A 23 25.42 -1.97 -4.52
CA ALA A 23 25.65 -2.44 -5.90
C ALA A 23 24.44 -2.17 -6.80
N LEU A 24 23.25 -2.14 -6.21
CA LEU A 24 21.98 -1.92 -6.92
C LEU A 24 21.43 -0.49 -6.72
N ASP A 25 22.17 0.39 -6.07
CA ASP A 25 21.65 1.70 -5.65
C ASP A 25 20.25 1.56 -5.00
N PHE A 26 20.15 0.57 -4.10
CA PHE A 26 18.90 0.26 -3.40
C PHE A 26 18.92 0.86 -2.01
N LYS A 27 17.88 1.61 -1.70
CA LYS A 27 17.60 2.15 -0.36
C LYS A 27 16.12 1.96 -0.06
N ALA A 28 15.82 1.40 1.10
CA ALA A 28 14.44 1.25 1.55
C ALA A 28 14.33 1.40 3.07
N VAL A 29 13.14 1.75 3.49
CA VAL A 29 12.75 1.82 4.90
C VAL A 29 11.57 0.88 5.10
N ILE A 30 11.63 0.01 6.12
CA ILE A 30 10.50 -0.82 6.54
C ILE A 30 10.08 -0.36 7.94
N ALA A 31 8.86 0.12 8.07
CA ALA A 31 8.26 0.52 9.34
C ALA A 31 7.25 -0.55 9.79
N ILE A 32 7.35 -0.95 11.05
CA ILE A 32 6.34 -1.75 11.75
C ILE A 32 5.73 -0.85 12.83
N HIS A 33 4.43 -0.61 12.72
CA HIS A 33 3.71 0.23 13.69
C HIS A 33 3.25 -0.61 14.88
N ASP A 34 2.46 -1.64 14.65
CA ASP A 34 1.84 -2.42 15.71
C ASP A 34 1.57 -3.85 15.24
N THR A 35 1.94 -4.84 16.04
CA THR A 35 1.73 -6.27 15.79
C THR A 35 0.77 -6.94 16.78
N THR A 36 0.04 -6.17 17.58
CA THR A 36 -0.88 -6.68 18.61
C THR A 36 -1.95 -7.61 18.04
N LEU A 37 -2.50 -7.27 16.85
CA LEU A 37 -3.52 -8.08 16.18
C LEU A 37 -2.94 -9.19 15.30
N GLY A 38 -1.64 -9.17 15.03
CA GLY A 38 -0.98 -10.14 14.16
C GLY A 38 0.21 -9.56 13.40
N PRO A 39 0.82 -10.30 12.47
CA PRO A 39 1.96 -9.82 11.70
C PRO A 39 1.69 -8.48 11.02
N ALA A 40 2.66 -7.57 11.07
CA ALA A 40 2.55 -6.30 10.38
C ALA A 40 2.43 -6.54 8.87
N THR A 41 1.40 -5.99 8.25
CA THR A 41 1.17 -6.16 6.82
C THR A 41 0.94 -4.81 6.15
N GLY A 42 1.50 -4.65 4.95
CA GLY A 42 1.32 -3.46 4.13
C GLY A 42 2.23 -3.46 2.92
N GLY A 43 1.80 -2.77 1.86
CA GLY A 43 2.48 -2.78 0.57
C GLY A 43 3.87 -2.12 0.59
N CYS A 44 4.69 -2.44 -0.40
CA CYS A 44 5.94 -1.72 -0.66
C CYS A 44 5.72 -0.65 -1.73
N ARG A 45 5.95 0.60 -1.35
CA ARG A 45 5.91 1.75 -2.26
C ARG A 45 7.29 1.99 -2.87
N MET A 46 7.35 2.29 -4.17
CA MET A 46 8.57 2.81 -4.80
C MET A 46 8.31 4.22 -5.32
N TRP A 47 9.09 5.20 -4.83
CA TRP A 47 8.87 6.60 -5.15
C TRP A 47 10.19 7.38 -5.19
N ASN A 48 10.34 8.30 -6.14
CA ASN A 48 11.57 9.08 -6.35
C ASN A 48 11.40 10.59 -6.13
N GLN A 49 10.23 11.05 -5.71
CA GLN A 49 9.96 12.49 -5.55
C GLN A 49 9.94 12.93 -4.08
N TYR A 50 10.61 12.19 -3.21
CA TYR A 50 10.85 12.66 -1.85
C TYR A 50 11.89 13.79 -1.86
N ALA A 51 11.64 14.86 -1.11
CA ALA A 51 12.61 15.96 -0.95
C ALA A 51 13.89 15.52 -0.22
N GLY A 52 13.85 14.38 0.49
CA GLY A 52 14.99 13.78 1.18
C GLY A 52 14.62 12.46 1.83
N GLU A 53 15.63 11.74 2.35
CA GLU A 53 15.46 10.44 2.98
C GLU A 53 14.50 10.50 4.18
N MET A 54 14.49 11.60 4.93
CA MET A 54 13.61 11.77 6.10
C MET A 54 12.12 11.86 5.71
N GLU A 55 11.79 12.38 4.54
CA GLU A 55 10.42 12.38 4.04
C GLU A 55 9.96 10.96 3.70
N ALA A 56 10.84 10.13 3.13
CA ALA A 56 10.55 8.72 2.88
C ALA A 56 10.36 7.93 4.19
N VAL A 57 11.13 8.23 5.23
CA VAL A 57 10.97 7.67 6.58
C VAL A 57 9.61 8.05 7.15
N GLU A 58 9.23 9.33 7.09
CA GLU A 58 7.94 9.80 7.57
C GLU A 58 6.77 9.17 6.81
N ASP A 59 6.89 9.04 5.49
CA ASP A 59 5.86 8.37 4.67
C ASP A 59 5.70 6.90 5.08
N ALA A 60 6.82 6.16 5.27
CA ALA A 60 6.79 4.78 5.74
C ALA A 60 6.09 4.65 7.10
N LEU A 61 6.44 5.52 8.06
CA LEU A 61 5.82 5.54 9.38
C LEU A 61 4.31 5.83 9.29
N ARG A 62 3.92 6.92 8.64
CA ARG A 62 2.50 7.31 8.52
C ARG A 62 1.67 6.23 7.85
N LEU A 63 2.19 5.60 6.80
CA LEU A 63 1.50 4.54 6.09
C LEU A 63 1.39 3.26 6.93
N ALA A 64 2.44 2.87 7.66
CA ALA A 64 2.40 1.71 8.56
C ALA A 64 1.31 1.87 9.63
N ARG A 65 1.20 3.07 10.26
CA ARG A 65 0.14 3.38 11.21
C ARG A 65 -1.25 3.32 10.56
N GLY A 66 -1.38 3.87 9.36
CA GLY A 66 -2.61 3.79 8.58
C GLY A 66 -3.05 2.36 8.31
N MET A 67 -2.11 1.45 8.06
CA MET A 67 -2.39 0.02 7.86
C MET A 67 -2.92 -0.65 9.13
N THR A 68 -2.38 -0.35 10.32
CA THR A 68 -2.93 -0.84 11.60
C THR A 68 -4.40 -0.46 11.75
N TYR A 69 -4.74 0.81 11.56
CA TYR A 69 -6.12 1.27 11.67
C TYR A 69 -7.04 0.68 10.60
N LYS A 70 -6.52 0.52 9.37
CA LYS A 70 -7.27 -0.08 8.28
C LYS A 70 -7.64 -1.53 8.55
N TYR A 71 -6.71 -2.35 9.04
CA TYR A 71 -6.97 -3.74 9.39
C TYR A 71 -7.89 -3.87 10.61
N ALA A 72 -7.66 -3.08 11.65
CA ALA A 72 -8.52 -3.05 12.83
C ALA A 72 -9.97 -2.66 12.48
N ALA A 73 -10.16 -1.63 11.64
CA ALA A 73 -11.47 -1.20 11.18
C ALA A 73 -12.19 -2.26 10.32
N ALA A 74 -11.43 -3.05 9.57
CA ALA A 74 -11.97 -4.15 8.76
C ALA A 74 -12.18 -5.46 9.54
N GLY A 75 -11.80 -5.52 10.82
CA GLY A 75 -11.88 -6.74 11.64
C GLY A 75 -10.90 -7.83 11.20
N VAL A 76 -9.79 -7.46 10.57
CA VAL A 76 -8.76 -8.39 10.10
C VAL A 76 -7.64 -8.46 11.14
N ASN A 77 -7.28 -9.67 11.56
CA ASN A 77 -6.24 -9.92 12.57
C ASN A 77 -4.82 -9.80 11.98
N LEU A 78 -4.47 -8.58 11.56
CA LEU A 78 -3.14 -8.21 11.06
C LEU A 78 -2.71 -6.89 11.70
N GLY A 79 -1.43 -6.77 11.92
CA GLY A 79 -0.78 -5.52 12.31
C GLY A 79 -0.49 -4.60 11.12
N GLY A 80 0.04 -3.42 11.40
CA GLY A 80 0.35 -2.43 10.37
C GLY A 80 1.84 -2.30 10.10
N GLY A 81 2.22 -2.46 8.84
CA GLY A 81 3.57 -2.22 8.36
C GLY A 81 3.58 -1.54 7.00
N LYS A 82 4.74 -1.02 6.61
CA LYS A 82 4.96 -0.41 5.31
C LYS A 82 6.43 -0.49 4.91
N ALA A 83 6.70 -0.82 3.65
CA ALA A 83 7.99 -0.59 3.05
C ALA A 83 7.94 0.60 2.08
N VAL A 84 8.97 1.43 2.10
CA VAL A 84 9.18 2.51 1.13
C VAL A 84 10.55 2.33 0.51
N ILE A 85 10.59 2.20 -0.81
CA ILE A 85 11.82 2.14 -1.62
C ILE A 85 12.04 3.53 -2.21
N ILE A 86 13.19 4.12 -1.94
CA ILE A 86 13.60 5.40 -2.52
C ILE A 86 14.23 5.12 -3.89
N GLY A 87 13.47 5.33 -4.97
CA GLY A 87 13.94 5.00 -6.31
C GLY A 87 12.92 5.28 -7.40
N ASP A 88 13.39 5.34 -8.65
CA ASP A 88 12.51 5.57 -9.80
C ASP A 88 11.66 4.32 -10.08
N PRO A 89 10.32 4.41 -10.03
CA PRO A 89 9.44 3.29 -10.35
C PRO A 89 9.53 2.83 -11.81
N ARG A 90 10.18 3.60 -12.69
CA ARG A 90 10.39 3.25 -14.11
C ARG A 90 11.74 2.58 -14.38
N ARG A 91 12.54 2.30 -13.33
CA ARG A 91 13.84 1.61 -13.50
C ARG A 91 13.65 0.24 -14.17
N LYS A 92 14.63 -0.16 -14.98
CA LYS A 92 14.55 -1.40 -15.79
C LYS A 92 15.05 -2.64 -15.04
N ASP A 93 15.95 -2.47 -14.09
CA ASP A 93 16.57 -3.54 -13.28
C ASP A 93 15.70 -3.89 -12.05
N ARG A 94 14.42 -4.11 -12.26
CA ARG A 94 13.46 -4.34 -11.18
C ARG A 94 13.69 -5.67 -10.45
N GLU A 95 13.93 -6.75 -11.18
CA GLU A 95 14.11 -8.08 -10.58
C GLU A 95 15.18 -8.09 -9.47
N PRO A 96 16.45 -7.71 -9.70
CA PRO A 96 17.45 -7.77 -8.64
C PRO A 96 17.11 -6.85 -7.45
N VAL A 97 16.46 -5.71 -7.68
CA VAL A 97 16.04 -4.76 -6.65
C VAL A 97 14.97 -5.36 -5.74
N PHE A 98 13.92 -5.94 -6.31
CA PHE A 98 12.84 -6.53 -5.52
C PHE A 98 13.24 -7.85 -4.85
N ARG A 99 14.15 -8.61 -5.46
CA ARG A 99 14.77 -9.76 -4.79
C ARG A 99 15.60 -9.34 -3.57
N VAL A 100 16.35 -8.25 -3.66
CA VAL A 100 17.07 -7.70 -2.48
C VAL A 100 16.08 -7.28 -1.40
N LEU A 101 14.98 -6.60 -1.73
CA LEU A 101 13.93 -6.30 -0.75
C LEU A 101 13.37 -7.60 -0.13
N GLY A 102 13.12 -8.63 -0.93
CA GLY A 102 12.66 -9.94 -0.46
C GLY A 102 13.60 -10.57 0.56
N LYS A 103 14.92 -10.49 0.34
CA LYS A 103 15.92 -10.96 1.31
C LYS A 103 15.89 -10.20 2.63
N PHE A 104 15.67 -8.88 2.61
CA PHE A 104 15.51 -8.10 3.83
C PHE A 104 14.23 -8.49 4.56
N ILE A 105 13.11 -8.64 3.85
CA ILE A 105 11.83 -9.06 4.43
C ILE A 105 11.95 -10.46 5.04
N ASN A 106 12.61 -11.40 4.36
CA ASN A 106 12.80 -12.76 4.87
C ASN A 106 13.53 -12.79 6.23
N ARG A 107 14.51 -11.89 6.42
CA ARG A 107 15.26 -11.77 7.69
C ARG A 107 14.39 -11.29 8.85
N LEU A 108 13.23 -10.69 8.60
CA LEU A 108 12.28 -10.28 9.63
C LEU A 108 11.42 -11.44 10.15
N GLY A 109 11.56 -12.65 9.57
CA GLY A 109 10.96 -13.88 10.10
C GLY A 109 9.44 -13.84 10.21
N GLY A 110 8.75 -13.20 9.27
CA GLY A 110 7.30 -13.11 9.25
C GLY A 110 6.70 -11.95 10.06
N ARG A 111 7.53 -11.14 10.73
CA ARG A 111 7.02 -9.94 11.41
C ARG A 111 6.45 -8.88 10.47
N TYR A 112 6.91 -8.87 9.21
CA TYR A 112 6.39 -8.00 8.16
C TYR A 112 6.05 -8.81 6.91
N ILE A 113 4.85 -8.63 6.40
CA ILE A 113 4.33 -9.20 5.16
C ILE A 113 4.10 -8.06 4.17
N THR A 114 4.74 -8.13 3.02
CA THR A 114 4.63 -7.07 2.00
C THR A 114 3.55 -7.37 0.97
N GLY A 115 3.22 -6.36 0.16
CA GLY A 115 2.33 -6.46 -0.98
C GLY A 115 2.56 -5.32 -1.97
N GLU A 116 1.76 -5.26 -3.02
CA GLU A 116 1.79 -4.19 -4.01
C GLU A 116 1.32 -2.86 -3.44
N ASP A 117 1.92 -1.75 -3.90
CA ASP A 117 1.49 -0.37 -3.65
C ASP A 117 1.96 0.54 -4.80
N VAL A 118 1.87 1.84 -4.63
CA VAL A 118 2.28 2.83 -5.64
C VAL A 118 3.72 2.60 -6.10
N GLY A 119 3.92 2.59 -7.41
CA GLY A 119 5.23 2.40 -8.05
C GLY A 119 5.72 0.94 -8.09
N THR A 120 4.92 0.00 -7.59
CA THR A 120 5.20 -1.44 -7.67
C THR A 120 4.11 -2.19 -8.43
N THR A 121 4.38 -3.43 -8.83
CA THR A 121 3.53 -4.25 -9.68
C THR A 121 3.44 -5.69 -9.17
N LEU A 122 2.46 -6.45 -9.67
CA LEU A 122 2.35 -7.89 -9.39
C LEU A 122 3.63 -8.67 -9.78
N THR A 123 4.33 -8.25 -10.85
CA THR A 123 5.59 -8.85 -11.25
C THR A 123 6.68 -8.63 -10.20
N ASP A 124 6.71 -7.47 -9.58
CA ASP A 124 7.66 -7.18 -8.49
C ASP A 124 7.38 -8.04 -7.26
N MET A 125 6.10 -8.30 -6.96
CA MET A 125 5.70 -9.22 -5.89
C MET A 125 6.15 -10.65 -6.20
N ALA A 126 6.11 -11.07 -7.47
CA ALA A 126 6.66 -12.36 -7.90
C ALA A 126 8.18 -12.42 -7.70
N TYR A 127 8.93 -11.34 -7.94
CA TYR A 127 10.37 -11.27 -7.65
C TYR A 127 10.66 -11.36 -6.14
N ILE A 128 9.87 -10.67 -5.30
CA ILE A 128 9.99 -10.80 -3.84
C ILE A 128 9.71 -12.25 -3.41
N ARG A 129 8.71 -12.89 -4.01
CA ARG A 129 8.32 -14.28 -3.70
C ARG A 129 9.44 -15.29 -3.93
N MET A 130 10.38 -15.01 -4.81
CA MET A 130 11.56 -15.85 -5.01
C MET A 130 12.47 -15.92 -3.78
N GLU A 131 12.42 -14.93 -2.89
CA GLU A 131 13.32 -14.82 -1.75
C GLU A 131 12.60 -15.02 -0.39
N THR A 132 11.26 -14.92 -0.35
CA THR A 132 10.49 -15.02 0.89
C THR A 132 9.05 -15.46 0.64
N GLU A 133 8.43 -16.11 1.62
CA GLU A 133 6.99 -16.38 1.63
C GLU A 133 6.15 -15.20 2.15
N TYR A 134 6.76 -14.21 2.79
CA TYR A 134 6.10 -13.08 3.45
C TYR A 134 5.71 -11.98 2.45
N VAL A 135 4.97 -12.36 1.41
CA VAL A 135 4.46 -11.46 0.38
C VAL A 135 3.05 -11.88 -0.05
N VAL A 136 2.18 -10.89 -0.19
CA VAL A 136 0.80 -11.02 -0.68
C VAL A 136 0.63 -10.24 -1.99
N THR A 137 -0.59 -10.15 -2.52
CA THR A 137 -0.87 -9.54 -3.83
C THR A 137 -0.05 -10.17 -4.95
N LEU A 138 0.01 -11.51 -4.94
CA LEU A 138 0.71 -12.28 -5.96
C LEU A 138 -0.13 -12.41 -7.23
N PRO A 139 0.51 -12.58 -8.40
CA PRO A 139 -0.18 -13.00 -9.61
C PRO A 139 -0.97 -14.30 -9.40
N THR A 140 -2.03 -14.50 -10.18
CA THR A 140 -2.90 -15.68 -10.07
C THR A 140 -2.16 -17.00 -10.32
N TYR A 141 -1.18 -17.02 -11.21
CA TYR A 141 -0.35 -18.20 -11.48
C TYR A 141 0.58 -18.60 -10.31
N LEU A 142 0.77 -17.71 -9.32
CA LEU A 142 1.46 -17.99 -8.05
C LEU A 142 0.47 -18.18 -6.88
N GLY A 143 -0.81 -18.39 -7.16
CA GLY A 143 -1.85 -18.61 -6.15
C GLY A 143 -2.37 -17.32 -5.49
N GLY A 144 -2.04 -16.15 -6.03
CA GLY A 144 -2.55 -14.87 -5.54
C GLY A 144 -3.91 -14.50 -6.13
N ALA A 145 -4.50 -13.43 -5.62
CA ALA A 145 -5.78 -12.89 -6.09
C ALA A 145 -5.64 -12.01 -7.36
N GLY A 146 -4.43 -11.73 -7.82
CA GLY A 146 -4.17 -10.85 -8.95
C GLY A 146 -4.30 -9.36 -8.60
N ASP A 147 -4.78 -8.57 -9.57
CA ASP A 147 -4.92 -7.11 -9.44
C ASP A 147 -5.88 -6.72 -8.33
N ILE A 148 -5.42 -5.86 -7.44
CA ILE A 148 -6.21 -5.34 -6.30
C ILE A 148 -7.06 -4.12 -6.65
N ALA A 149 -6.82 -3.48 -7.80
CA ALA A 149 -7.48 -2.24 -8.17
C ALA A 149 -9.01 -2.35 -8.28
N PRO A 150 -9.61 -3.43 -8.86
CA PRO A 150 -11.06 -3.59 -8.90
C PRO A 150 -11.70 -3.68 -7.51
N MET A 151 -11.06 -4.39 -6.57
CA MET A 151 -11.55 -4.52 -5.20
C MET A 151 -11.38 -3.23 -4.40
N THR A 152 -10.29 -2.48 -4.64
CA THR A 152 -10.09 -1.16 -4.04
C THR A 152 -11.15 -0.16 -4.53
N ALA A 153 -11.49 -0.20 -5.81
CA ALA A 153 -12.56 0.58 -6.38
C ALA A 153 -13.93 0.22 -5.79
N LEU A 154 -14.23 -1.08 -5.65
CA LEU A 154 -15.45 -1.55 -5.01
C LEU A 154 -15.58 -1.06 -3.55
N GLY A 155 -14.50 -1.12 -2.79
CA GLY A 155 -14.47 -0.59 -1.42
C GLY A 155 -14.78 0.91 -1.38
N THR A 156 -14.23 1.68 -2.32
CA THR A 156 -14.52 3.11 -2.49
C THR A 156 -15.99 3.34 -2.83
N LEU A 157 -16.54 2.59 -3.79
CA LEU A 157 -17.95 2.66 -4.16
C LEU A 157 -18.88 2.41 -2.95
N ARG A 158 -18.61 1.36 -2.18
CA ARG A 158 -19.39 1.04 -0.97
C ARG A 158 -19.32 2.14 0.09
N ALA A 159 -18.15 2.75 0.27
CA ALA A 159 -17.99 3.91 1.15
C ALA A 159 -18.82 5.12 0.65
N MET A 160 -18.82 5.39 -0.66
CA MET A 160 -19.66 6.45 -1.26
C MET A 160 -21.14 6.17 -1.05
N GLN A 161 -21.61 4.94 -1.25
CA GLN A 161 -23.00 4.53 -0.99
C GLN A 161 -23.38 4.73 0.48
N ALA A 162 -22.51 4.35 1.43
CA ALA A 162 -22.73 4.57 2.85
C ALA A 162 -22.83 6.06 3.19
N CYS A 163 -21.96 6.89 2.62
CA CYS A 163 -22.02 8.35 2.75
C CYS A 163 -23.33 8.92 2.18
N CYS A 164 -23.75 8.47 0.99
CA CYS A 164 -25.01 8.91 0.39
C CYS A 164 -26.21 8.54 1.26
N ASN A 165 -26.23 7.33 1.80
CA ASN A 165 -27.28 6.92 2.72
C ASN A 165 -27.32 7.82 3.97
N ARG A 166 -26.17 8.16 4.53
CA ARG A 166 -26.08 9.04 5.72
C ARG A 166 -26.53 10.46 5.44
N VAL A 167 -26.21 11.00 4.25
CA VAL A 167 -26.47 12.41 3.89
C VAL A 167 -27.84 12.61 3.25
N TYR A 168 -28.26 11.68 2.40
CA TYR A 168 -29.46 11.81 1.57
C TYR A 168 -30.57 10.81 1.91
N GLY A 169 -30.35 9.90 2.88
CA GLY A 169 -31.31 8.85 3.24
C GLY A 169 -31.45 7.73 2.21
N SER A 170 -30.52 7.68 1.22
CA SER A 170 -30.50 6.65 0.18
C SER A 170 -29.06 6.37 -0.24
N ASP A 171 -28.70 5.13 -0.46
CA ASP A 171 -27.39 4.69 -0.94
C ASP A 171 -27.23 4.81 -2.48
N SER A 172 -28.31 5.18 -3.19
CA SER A 172 -28.29 5.33 -4.64
C SER A 172 -27.34 6.43 -5.11
N LEU A 173 -26.47 6.08 -6.04
CA LEU A 173 -25.57 7.00 -6.74
C LEU A 173 -26.17 7.50 -8.07
N LYS A 174 -27.34 7.00 -8.46
CA LYS A 174 -28.04 7.41 -9.68
C LYS A 174 -28.24 8.93 -9.69
N ASP A 175 -27.90 9.54 -10.80
CA ASP A 175 -27.99 10.99 -11.06
C ASP A 175 -27.14 11.88 -10.12
N LYS A 176 -26.29 11.30 -9.27
CA LYS A 176 -25.34 12.06 -8.45
C LYS A 176 -24.16 12.50 -9.33
N ARG A 177 -23.72 13.75 -9.14
CA ARG A 177 -22.53 14.28 -9.82
C ARG A 177 -21.28 13.94 -9.02
N VAL A 178 -20.36 13.21 -9.64
CA VAL A 178 -19.11 12.75 -9.02
C VAL A 178 -17.93 13.20 -9.86
N ALA A 179 -16.93 13.84 -9.22
CA ALA A 179 -15.66 14.16 -9.83
C ALA A 179 -14.61 13.10 -9.45
N VAL A 180 -13.92 12.55 -10.45
CA VAL A 180 -12.82 11.62 -10.25
C VAL A 180 -11.54 12.22 -10.80
N GLN A 181 -10.58 12.48 -9.91
CA GLN A 181 -9.26 12.98 -10.28
C GLN A 181 -8.28 11.82 -10.42
N GLY A 182 -7.73 11.65 -11.63
CA GLY A 182 -6.78 10.58 -11.97
C GLY A 182 -7.46 9.31 -12.48
N LEU A 183 -7.03 8.86 -13.67
CA LEU A 183 -7.49 7.64 -14.34
C LEU A 183 -6.41 6.53 -14.32
N GLY A 184 -5.72 6.37 -13.19
CA GLY A 184 -4.86 5.21 -12.94
C GLY A 184 -5.68 3.92 -12.72
N ALA A 185 -5.02 2.81 -12.34
CA ALA A 185 -5.68 1.52 -12.20
C ALA A 185 -6.93 1.56 -11.31
N VAL A 186 -6.87 2.21 -10.15
CA VAL A 186 -8.02 2.34 -9.25
C VAL A 186 -9.06 3.32 -9.79
N GLY A 187 -8.62 4.52 -10.27
CA GLY A 187 -9.53 5.55 -10.76
C GLY A 187 -10.35 5.08 -11.95
N HIS A 188 -9.75 4.34 -12.88
CA HIS A 188 -10.45 3.72 -14.01
C HIS A 188 -11.57 2.78 -13.55
N ASN A 189 -11.26 1.85 -12.66
CA ASN A 189 -12.26 0.94 -12.09
C ASN A 189 -13.37 1.67 -11.33
N ILE A 190 -13.05 2.77 -10.61
CA ILE A 190 -14.06 3.60 -9.93
C ILE A 190 -15.01 4.22 -10.96
N VAL A 191 -14.49 4.78 -12.06
CA VAL A 191 -15.29 5.39 -13.12
C VAL A 191 -16.25 4.38 -13.74
N GLU A 192 -15.77 3.17 -14.08
CA GLU A 192 -16.62 2.10 -14.64
C GLU A 192 -17.75 1.69 -13.68
N GLN A 193 -17.41 1.50 -12.40
CA GLN A 193 -18.39 1.12 -11.38
C GLN A 193 -19.42 2.24 -11.13
N LEU A 194 -19.00 3.50 -11.05
CA LEU A 194 -19.90 4.64 -10.89
C LEU A 194 -20.81 4.84 -12.10
N GLN A 195 -20.30 4.59 -13.31
CA GLN A 195 -21.11 4.65 -14.54
C GLN A 195 -22.20 3.56 -14.54
N ALA A 196 -21.87 2.35 -14.07
CA ALA A 196 -22.84 1.27 -13.91
C ALA A 196 -23.94 1.59 -12.88
N GLU A 197 -23.62 2.38 -11.84
CA GLU A 197 -24.58 2.89 -10.85
C GLU A 197 -25.42 4.09 -11.36
N GLY A 198 -25.18 4.57 -12.59
CA GLY A 198 -25.91 5.69 -13.19
C GLY A 198 -25.50 7.08 -12.66
N ALA A 199 -24.30 7.22 -12.13
CA ALA A 199 -23.77 8.52 -11.70
C ALA A 199 -23.39 9.40 -12.92
N GLN A 200 -23.45 10.72 -12.76
CA GLN A 200 -22.94 11.71 -13.70
C GLN A 200 -21.48 12.01 -13.38
N LEU A 201 -20.57 11.76 -14.33
CA LEU A 201 -19.13 11.78 -14.05
C LEU A 201 -18.43 12.97 -14.69
N VAL A 202 -17.50 13.57 -13.96
CA VAL A 202 -16.46 14.45 -14.46
C VAL A 202 -15.12 13.82 -14.10
N VAL A 203 -14.24 13.63 -15.07
CA VAL A 203 -12.92 13.01 -14.89
C VAL A 203 -11.82 13.94 -15.35
N THR A 204 -10.67 13.96 -14.65
CA THR A 204 -9.51 14.80 -14.98
C THR A 204 -8.21 14.01 -14.86
#